data_d24253ec3f5cad00d378cf44c8e39248
#
_entry.id   d24253ec3f5cad00d378cf44c8e39248
#
_cell.length_a   1.000
_cell.length_b   1.000
_cell.length_c   1.000
_cell.angle_alpha   90.00
_cell.angle_beta   90.00
_cell.angle_gamma   90.00
#
_symmetry.space_group_name_H-M   'P 1'
#
loop_
_entity.id
_entity.type
_entity.pdbx_description
1 polymer ?
#
loop_
_entity_poly.entity_id
_entity_poly.type
_entity_poly.pdbx_seq_one_letter_code
_entity_poly.pdbx_strand_id
1 'polypeptide(L)'
;ANVVAPIEEKPIDEVRVVDNADNVQVRQEQVSLIDGSGLKNFSVVVGSFSLRANADGLQQRLKEAGYDAQIVKNADRNMFRVVATTFADKASAAQSRNELRAKYPDAWLLFNAK
;
A
#
# COMPACT_ATOMS: atom_id res chain seq x y z
N ALA A 1 -3.38 -4.33 -15.29
CA ALA A 1 -3.28 -4.78 -15.86
C ALA A 1 -2.94 -4.96 -15.68
N ASN A 2 -3.21 -4.72 -15.21
CA ASN A 2 -3.10 -5.02 -15.64
C ASN A 2 -2.89 -4.88 -15.45
N VAL A 3 -3.44 -4.59 -14.90
CA VAL A 3 -3.63 -4.68 -15.33
C VAL A 3 -3.59 -4.55 -15.28
N VAL A 4 -3.90 -4.36 -14.79
CA VAL A 4 -4.13 -4.37 -15.34
C VAL A 4 -4.22 -4.23 -15.37
N ALA A 5 -4.43 -3.95 -14.87
CA ALA A 5 -4.73 -3.99 -15.41
C ALA A 5 -4.83 -3.83 -15.38
N PRO A 6 -5.04 -3.67 -15.14
CA PRO A 6 -5.17 -3.64 -15.61
C PRO A 6 -5.13 -3.31 -15.69
N ILE A 7 -5.44 -3.00 -15.51
CA ILE A 7 -5.49 -2.85 -16.09
C ILE A 7 -5.42 -2.58 -16.36
N GLU A 8 -5.71 -2.35 -16.15
CA GLU A 8 -5.71 -2.34 -16.84
C GLU A 8 -5.62 -2.07 -17.27
N GLU A 9 -5.68 -1.69 -17.11
CA GLU A 9 -5.65 -1.60 -17.79
C GLU A 9 -5.41 -1.22 -18.25
N LYS A 10 -5.77 -0.79 -18.12
CA LYS A 10 -5.63 -0.58 -18.70
C LYS A 10 -5.17 -0.14 -18.95
N PRO A 11 -4.87 0.26 -19.17
CA PRO A 11 -4.43 0.58 -19.54
C PRO A 11 -4.12 1.16 -19.68
N ILE A 12 -3.90 1.63 -19.91
CA ILE A 12 -3.59 2.30 -20.11
C ILE A 12 -3.09 3.03 -20.19
N ASP A 13 -2.96 3.57 -20.78
CA ASP A 13 -2.13 4.41 -20.73
C ASP A 13 -1.88 4.92 -19.64
N GLU A 14 -1.45 5.03 -19.17
CA GLU A 14 -1.28 5.39 -18.06
C GLU A 14 -0.67 6.53 -17.46
N VAL A 15 0.09 7.35 -18.02
CA VAL A 15 0.87 8.34 -17.33
C VAL A 15 0.06 9.44 -16.77
N ARG A 16 -0.86 9.97 -17.53
CA ARG A 16 -1.70 11.03 -17.09
C ARG A 16 -2.62 10.62 -15.99
N VAL A 17 -2.94 9.35 -15.94
CA VAL A 17 -3.78 8.80 -14.90
C VAL A 17 -3.17 8.94 -13.53
N VAL A 18 -1.87 9.00 -13.48
CA VAL A 18 -1.18 9.16 -12.22
C VAL A 18 -1.63 10.36 -11.42
N ASP A 19 -2.00 11.42 -12.09
CA ASP A 19 -2.38 12.64 -11.41
C ASP A 19 -3.83 12.65 -10.97
N ASN A 20 -4.59 11.62 -11.33
CA ASN A 20 -6.01 11.58 -11.01
C ASN A 20 -6.29 10.51 -9.96
N ALA A 21 -6.38 10.93 -8.71
CA ALA A 21 -6.59 10.01 -7.60
C ALA A 21 -7.91 9.25 -7.71
N ASP A 22 -8.90 9.78 -8.41
CA ASP A 22 -10.20 9.12 -8.55
C ASP A 22 -10.09 7.83 -9.35
N ASN A 23 -9.05 7.68 -10.17
CA ASN A 23 -8.84 6.47 -10.96
C ASN A 23 -8.02 5.42 -10.23
N VAL A 24 -7.55 5.71 -9.03
CA VAL A 24 -6.74 4.77 -8.26
C VAL A 24 -7.65 3.97 -7.34
N GLN A 25 -7.57 2.65 -7.45
CA GLN A 25 -8.37 1.77 -6.60
C GLN A 25 -7.91 1.82 -5.16
N VAL A 26 -8.89 1.76 -4.26
CA VAL A 26 -8.65 1.70 -2.83
C VAL A 26 -9.39 0.47 -2.30
N ARG A 27 -8.71 -0.34 -1.50
CA ARG A 27 -9.33 -1.47 -0.82
C ARG A 27 -9.60 -1.08 0.62
N GLN A 28 -10.82 -1.29 1.05
CA GLN A 28 -11.20 -1.04 2.43
C GLN A 28 -11.03 -2.33 3.22
N GLU A 29 -10.21 -2.27 4.26
CA GLU A 29 -9.98 -3.43 5.14
C GLU A 29 -9.94 -2.94 6.57
N GLN A 30 -10.38 -3.81 7.48
CA GLN A 30 -10.15 -3.61 8.89
C GLN A 30 -8.84 -4.27 9.26
N VAL A 31 -7.93 -3.48 9.80
CA VAL A 31 -6.62 -3.99 10.19
C VAL A 31 -6.29 -3.51 11.59
N SER A 32 -5.47 -4.27 12.28
CA SER A 32 -4.96 -3.87 13.58
C SER A 32 -3.46 -3.61 13.49
N LEU A 33 -3.02 -2.61 14.23
CA LEU A 33 -1.60 -2.25 14.24
C LEU A 33 -0.81 -3.31 14.98
N ILE A 34 0.24 -3.80 14.31
CA ILE A 34 1.19 -4.74 14.92
C ILE A 34 2.44 -3.99 15.35
N ASP A 35 2.97 -3.14 14.48
CA ASP A 35 4.19 -2.40 14.78
C ASP A 35 4.21 -1.10 13.99
N GLY A 36 4.31 0.03 14.68
CA GLY A 36 4.39 1.34 14.05
C GLY A 36 3.65 2.40 14.85
N SER A 37 3.62 3.61 14.30
CA SER A 37 3.02 4.77 14.95
C SER A 37 1.51 4.86 14.76
N GLY A 38 0.96 4.08 13.83
CA GLY A 38 -0.47 4.10 13.51
C GLY A 38 -0.71 4.62 12.10
N LEU A 39 -1.80 4.14 11.47
CA LEU A 39 -2.14 4.53 10.12
C LEU A 39 -3.03 5.75 10.11
N LYS A 40 -2.82 6.59 9.10
CA LYS A 40 -3.79 7.63 8.70
C LYS A 40 -4.83 6.99 7.79
N ASN A 41 -5.61 7.82 7.09
CA ASN A 41 -6.76 7.32 6.35
C ASN A 41 -6.39 6.44 5.15
N PHE A 42 -5.32 6.78 4.45
CA PHE A 42 -4.92 6.08 3.22
C PHE A 42 -3.47 5.65 3.33
N SER A 43 -3.21 4.38 3.07
CA SER A 43 -1.89 3.81 3.25
C SER A 43 -1.47 3.03 2.02
N VAL A 44 -0.16 3.03 1.73
CA VAL A 44 0.38 2.26 0.62
C VAL A 44 0.93 0.96 1.16
N VAL A 45 0.32 -0.15 0.77
CA VAL A 45 0.76 -1.50 1.13
C VAL A 45 1.69 -2.00 0.05
N VAL A 46 2.89 -2.40 0.42
CA VAL A 46 3.90 -2.86 -0.53
C VAL A 46 4.19 -4.36 -0.43
N GLY A 47 3.64 -5.02 0.56
CA GLY A 47 3.79 -6.47 0.68
C GLY A 47 2.81 -7.03 1.69
N SER A 48 2.47 -8.31 1.52
CA SER A 48 1.57 -9.02 2.42
C SER A 48 2.10 -10.43 2.62
N PHE A 49 2.11 -10.88 3.88
CA PHE A 49 2.72 -12.14 4.23
C PHE A 49 1.89 -12.88 5.27
N SER A 50 1.86 -14.20 5.18
CA SER A 50 1.24 -15.01 6.23
C SER A 50 2.16 -15.17 7.44
N LEU A 51 3.46 -15.00 7.26
CA LEU A 51 4.44 -15.13 8.34
C LEU A 51 4.96 -13.76 8.76
N ARG A 52 4.89 -13.50 10.06
CA ARG A 52 5.37 -12.23 10.61
C ARG A 52 6.83 -11.96 10.29
N ALA A 53 7.68 -13.00 10.31
CA ALA A 53 9.10 -12.82 10.05
C ALA A 53 9.36 -12.23 8.67
N ASN A 54 8.58 -12.61 7.67
CA ASN A 54 8.74 -12.07 6.32
C ASN A 54 8.32 -10.59 6.28
N ALA A 55 7.26 -10.24 7.00
CA ALA A 55 6.84 -8.84 7.11
C ALA A 55 7.91 -8.01 7.82
N ASP A 56 8.49 -8.54 8.90
CA ASP A 56 9.56 -7.86 9.63
C ASP A 56 10.75 -7.56 8.71
N GLY A 57 11.11 -8.50 7.86
CA GLY A 57 12.22 -8.32 6.93
C GLY A 57 11.98 -7.20 5.94
N LEU A 58 10.78 -7.15 5.37
CA LEU A 58 10.45 -6.07 4.44
C LEU A 58 10.37 -4.72 5.16
N GLN A 59 9.78 -4.70 6.36
CA GLN A 59 9.73 -3.48 7.16
C GLN A 59 11.13 -2.93 7.40
N GLN A 60 12.07 -3.80 7.75
CA GLN A 60 13.44 -3.37 8.02
C GLN A 60 14.08 -2.76 6.78
N ARG A 61 13.92 -3.40 5.62
CA ARG A 61 14.46 -2.86 4.36
C ARG A 61 13.88 -1.49 4.03
N LEU A 62 12.59 -1.31 4.27
CA LEU A 62 11.95 -0.02 4.03
C LEU A 62 12.45 1.05 4.98
N LYS A 63 12.64 0.70 6.25
CA LYS A 63 13.19 1.66 7.22
C LYS A 63 14.61 2.07 6.83
N GLU A 64 15.40 1.15 6.35
CA GLU A 64 16.75 1.45 5.88
C GLU A 64 16.73 2.36 4.66
N ALA A 65 15.67 2.30 3.86
CA ALA A 65 15.49 3.17 2.71
C ALA A 65 14.87 4.52 3.08
N GLY A 66 14.54 4.75 4.35
CA GLY A 66 14.04 6.04 4.82
C GLY A 66 12.54 6.11 5.03
N TYR A 67 11.82 5.01 4.88
CA TYR A 67 10.37 5.00 5.11
C TYR A 67 10.06 4.71 6.57
N ASP A 68 8.97 5.31 7.08
CA ASP A 68 8.44 4.98 8.40
C ASP A 68 7.49 3.78 8.27
N ALA A 69 8.06 2.64 7.91
CA ALA A 69 7.28 1.46 7.57
C ALA A 69 6.61 0.84 8.80
N GLN A 70 5.39 0.37 8.60
CA GLN A 70 4.57 -0.19 9.66
C GLN A 70 4.03 -1.55 9.25
N ILE A 71 3.66 -2.36 10.23
CA ILE A 71 3.03 -3.66 10.00
C ILE A 71 1.65 -3.63 10.63
N VAL A 72 0.65 -4.02 9.85
CA VAL A 72 -0.73 -4.20 10.32
C VAL A 72 -1.18 -5.60 9.98
N LYS A 73 -2.21 -6.07 10.66
CA LYS A 73 -2.74 -7.41 10.41
C LYS A 73 -4.20 -7.35 9.99
N ASN A 74 -4.50 -8.03 8.90
CA ASN A 74 -5.87 -8.33 8.52
C ASN A 74 -6.21 -9.71 9.07
N ALA A 75 -6.98 -9.74 10.15
CA ALA A 75 -7.29 -10.98 10.85
C ALA A 75 -8.16 -11.91 10.01
N ASP A 76 -9.07 -11.34 9.22
CA ASP A 76 -9.99 -12.14 8.40
C ASP A 76 -9.23 -12.97 7.37
N ARG A 77 -8.14 -12.43 6.83
CA ARG A 77 -7.32 -13.12 5.85
C ARG A 77 -6.06 -13.73 6.44
N ASN A 78 -5.84 -13.49 7.72
CA ASN A 78 -4.64 -13.95 8.44
C ASN A 78 -3.36 -13.52 7.72
N MET A 79 -3.30 -12.23 7.36
CA MET A 79 -2.17 -11.67 6.61
C MET A 79 -1.58 -10.47 7.34
N PHE A 80 -0.25 -10.40 7.34
CA PHE A 80 0.48 -9.23 7.79
C PHE A 80 0.75 -8.35 6.58
N ARG A 81 0.25 -7.11 6.63
CA ARG A 81 0.43 -6.12 5.57
C ARG A 81 1.55 -5.17 5.95
N VAL A 82 2.51 -4.97 5.06
CA VAL A 82 3.59 -4.01 5.29
C VAL A 82 3.22 -2.70 4.59
N VAL A 83 3.13 -1.63 5.38
CA VAL A 83 2.74 -0.30 4.91
C VAL A 83 3.99 0.56 4.83
N ALA A 84 4.28 1.09 3.65
CA ALA A 84 5.45 1.96 3.48
C ALA A 84 5.15 3.40 3.85
N THR A 85 3.97 3.90 3.48
CA THR A 85 3.59 5.30 3.71
C THR A 85 2.11 5.38 4.07
N THR A 86 1.73 6.44 4.77
CA THR A 86 0.33 6.66 5.15
C THR A 86 0.02 8.15 5.10
N PHE A 87 -1.19 8.49 4.66
CA PHE A 87 -1.60 9.88 4.41
C PHE A 87 -3.06 10.10 4.81
N ALA A 88 -3.38 11.34 5.13
CA ALA A 88 -4.77 11.70 5.42
C ALA A 88 -5.62 11.78 4.15
N ASP A 89 -5.02 12.10 3.00
CA ASP A 89 -5.76 12.29 1.75
C ASP A 89 -5.37 11.26 0.70
N LYS A 90 -6.33 10.96 -0.16
CA LYS A 90 -6.14 9.94 -1.19
C LYS A 90 -5.14 10.37 -2.27
N ALA A 91 -5.12 11.65 -2.63
CA ALA A 91 -4.24 12.12 -3.70
C ALA A 91 -2.77 11.90 -3.36
N SER A 92 -2.37 12.25 -2.13
CA SER A 92 -0.99 12.03 -1.69
C SER A 92 -0.65 10.55 -1.65
N ALA A 93 -1.58 9.72 -1.18
CA ALA A 93 -1.36 8.29 -1.12
C ALA A 93 -1.24 7.69 -2.52
N ALA A 94 -2.06 8.14 -3.46
CA ALA A 94 -2.00 7.67 -4.84
C ALA A 94 -0.66 8.00 -5.49
N GLN A 95 -0.16 9.21 -5.25
CA GLN A 95 1.14 9.61 -5.76
C GLN A 95 2.25 8.75 -5.17
N SER A 96 2.22 8.52 -3.87
CA SER A 96 3.20 7.66 -3.21
C SER A 96 3.15 6.23 -3.74
N ARG A 97 1.93 5.69 -3.94
CA ARG A 97 1.77 4.36 -4.52
C ARG A 97 2.45 4.28 -5.88
N ASN A 98 2.24 5.28 -6.72
CA ASN A 98 2.80 5.26 -8.07
C ASN A 98 4.32 5.33 -8.03
N GLU A 99 4.89 6.10 -7.12
CA GLU A 99 6.33 6.15 -6.93
C GLU A 99 6.89 4.83 -6.43
N LEU A 100 6.21 4.23 -5.45
CA LEU A 100 6.66 2.97 -4.88
C LEU A 100 6.55 1.80 -5.85
N ARG A 101 5.67 1.90 -6.83
CA ARG A 101 5.52 0.84 -7.83
C ARG A 101 6.75 0.65 -8.71
N ALA A 102 7.66 1.61 -8.74
CA ALA A 102 8.94 1.42 -9.43
C ALA A 102 9.71 0.26 -8.82
N LYS A 103 9.58 0.03 -7.52
CA LYS A 103 10.30 -1.05 -6.81
C LYS A 103 9.35 -2.15 -6.32
N TYR A 104 8.11 -1.80 -6.02
CA TYR A 104 7.08 -2.72 -5.52
C TYR A 104 5.89 -2.65 -6.46
N PRO A 105 5.93 -3.38 -7.59
CA PRO A 105 4.92 -3.20 -8.66
C PRO A 105 3.49 -3.50 -8.24
N ASP A 106 3.31 -4.29 -7.17
CA ASP A 106 1.98 -4.66 -6.70
C ASP A 106 1.47 -3.77 -5.58
N ALA A 107 2.15 -2.65 -5.30
CA ALA A 107 1.71 -1.73 -4.26
C ALA A 107 0.27 -1.26 -4.50
N TRP A 108 -0.50 -1.18 -3.42
CA TRP A 108 -1.92 -0.81 -3.52
C TRP A 108 -2.32 0.06 -2.33
N LEU A 109 -3.49 0.71 -2.48
CA LEU A 109 -3.99 1.60 -1.44
C LEU A 109 -4.96 0.89 -0.53
N LEU A 110 -4.72 1.06 0.77
CA LEU A 110 -5.57 0.58 1.85
C LEU A 110 -6.26 1.76 2.49
N PHE A 111 -7.59 1.69 2.59
CA PHE A 111 -8.35 2.59 3.44
C PHE A 111 -8.63 1.87 4.74
N ASN A 112 -8.16 2.47 5.84
CA ASN A 112 -8.30 1.86 7.16
C ASN A 112 -9.67 2.21 7.71
N ALA A 113 -10.61 1.29 7.59
CA ALA A 113 -11.95 1.48 8.14
C ALA A 113 -11.90 1.38 9.67
N LYS A 114 -12.49 2.35 10.31
CA LYS A 114 -12.53 2.38 11.78
C LYS A 114 -13.96 2.23 12.28
#